data_6cfa8cd965e275320fbd8ad4b6059377
#
_entry.id   6cfa8cd965e275320fbd8ad4b6059377
#
_cell.length_a   1.000
_cell.length_b   1.000
_cell.length_c   1.000
_cell.angle_alpha   90.00
_cell.angle_beta   90.00
_cell.angle_gamma   90.00
#
_symmetry.space_group_name_H-M   'P 1'
#
loop_
_entity.id
_entity.type
_entity.pdbx_description
1 polymer ?
#
loop_
_entity_poly.entity_id
_entity_poly.type
_entity_poly.pdbx_seq_one_letter_code
_entity_poly.pdbx_strand_id
1 'polypeptide(L)'
;MKLDKAVVDRRIHLMEEEGVKFVTNVNVGKDIKAEELLKQFDRVILACGASNPRDIKVPGRDAKGIYFAVDFLGQVTKALLDSDFAKVPYELAKGKNVLVIGGGDTGNDCVGTSIRLGAKSVIQLEMMPKPPVERTPS
;
A
#
# COMPACT_ATOMS: atom_id res chain seq x y z
N MET A 1 5.49 0.13 7.22
CA MET A 1 4.71 0.78 8.29
C MET A 1 4.00 -0.20 9.21
N LYS A 2 3.40 -1.28 8.72
CA LYS A 2 2.73 -2.31 9.56
C LYS A 2 3.70 -3.32 10.17
N LEU A 3 4.80 -3.61 9.51
CA LEU A 3 5.75 -4.65 9.90
C LEU A 3 7.15 -4.08 9.94
N ASP A 4 7.90 -4.44 10.98
CA ASP A 4 9.31 -4.14 11.09
C ASP A 4 10.09 -4.73 9.90
N LYS A 5 10.95 -3.93 9.29
CA LYS A 5 11.70 -4.35 8.10
C LYS A 5 12.70 -5.46 8.40
N ALA A 6 13.28 -5.47 9.59
CA ALA A 6 14.16 -6.57 10.02
C ALA A 6 13.43 -7.94 10.02
N VAL A 7 12.12 -7.96 10.33
CA VAL A 7 11.31 -9.19 10.22
C VAL A 7 11.11 -9.59 8.77
N VAL A 8 10.92 -8.62 7.87
CA VAL A 8 10.80 -8.87 6.43
C VAL A 8 12.10 -9.44 5.88
N ASP A 9 13.23 -8.81 6.21
CA ASP A 9 14.56 -9.21 5.74
C ASP A 9 14.90 -10.63 6.24
N ARG A 10 14.63 -10.92 7.51
CA ARG A 10 14.79 -12.27 8.06
C ARG A 10 13.95 -13.32 7.29
N ARG A 11 12.70 -12.97 6.92
CA ARG A 11 11.84 -13.89 6.14
C ARG A 11 12.37 -14.12 4.73
N ILE A 12 12.87 -13.07 4.08
CA ILE A 12 13.50 -13.19 2.76
C ILE A 12 14.71 -14.12 2.84
N HIS A 13 15.58 -13.90 3.83
CA HIS A 13 16.77 -14.73 4.03
C HIS A 13 16.42 -16.22 4.24
N LEU A 14 15.43 -16.54 5.07
CA LEU A 14 14.96 -17.92 5.25
C LEU A 14 14.44 -18.54 3.96
N MET A 15 13.71 -17.77 3.14
CA MET A 15 13.24 -18.26 1.84
C MET A 15 14.40 -18.53 0.88
N GLU A 16 15.45 -17.71 0.91
CA GLU A 16 16.68 -17.94 0.12
C GLU A 16 17.40 -19.20 0.57
N GLU A 17 17.50 -19.47 1.88
CA GLU A 17 18.06 -20.72 2.43
C GLU A 17 17.24 -21.94 2.01
N GLU A 18 15.92 -21.80 1.86
CA GLU A 18 15.01 -22.82 1.32
C GLU A 18 15.12 -23.01 -0.20
N GLY A 19 15.95 -22.21 -0.88
CA GLY A 19 16.20 -22.30 -2.32
C GLY A 19 15.36 -21.39 -3.20
N VAL A 20 14.58 -20.47 -2.63
CA VAL A 20 13.85 -19.47 -3.39
C VAL A 20 14.82 -18.46 -4.00
N LYS A 21 14.69 -18.21 -5.30
CA LYS A 21 15.49 -17.23 -6.02
C LYS A 21 14.66 -15.96 -6.28
N PHE A 22 15.08 -14.86 -5.71
CA PHE A 22 14.48 -13.54 -5.98
C PHE A 22 15.19 -12.88 -7.16
N VAL A 23 14.43 -12.49 -8.17
CA VAL A 23 14.93 -11.73 -9.32
C VAL A 23 14.21 -10.39 -9.35
N THR A 24 14.92 -9.35 -8.95
CA THR A 24 14.38 -7.99 -8.86
C THR A 24 14.72 -7.16 -10.09
N ASN A 25 14.07 -6.00 -10.25
CA ASN A 25 14.28 -5.05 -11.36
C ASN A 25 13.99 -5.66 -12.74
N VAL A 26 13.10 -6.65 -12.82
CA VAL A 26 12.66 -7.28 -14.07
C VAL A 26 11.18 -7.01 -14.28
N ASN A 27 10.86 -6.44 -15.43
CA ASN A 27 9.48 -6.22 -15.87
C ASN A 27 9.08 -7.30 -16.87
N VAL A 28 8.23 -8.22 -16.44
CA VAL A 28 7.69 -9.27 -17.31
C VAL A 28 6.80 -8.65 -18.38
N GLY A 29 7.03 -9.01 -19.62
CA GLY A 29 6.41 -8.42 -20.81
C GLY A 29 7.28 -7.36 -21.49
N LYS A 30 8.27 -6.79 -20.80
CA LYS A 30 9.22 -5.82 -21.35
C LYS A 30 10.64 -6.40 -21.39
N ASP A 31 11.17 -6.80 -20.23
CA ASP A 31 12.54 -7.29 -20.09
C ASP A 31 12.65 -8.80 -20.33
N ILE A 32 11.61 -9.53 -19.99
CA ILE A 32 11.46 -10.96 -20.25
C ILE A 32 10.06 -11.25 -20.78
N LYS A 33 9.93 -12.07 -21.81
CA LYS A 33 8.65 -12.43 -22.38
C LYS A 33 7.97 -13.51 -21.56
N ALA A 34 6.63 -13.46 -21.48
CA ALA A 34 5.85 -14.46 -20.76
C ALA A 34 6.08 -15.89 -21.30
N GLU A 35 6.24 -16.03 -22.62
CA GLU A 35 6.51 -17.32 -23.29
C GLU A 35 7.85 -17.94 -22.86
N GLU A 36 8.83 -17.11 -22.50
CA GLU A 36 10.13 -17.57 -21.99
C GLU A 36 9.99 -18.16 -20.58
N LEU A 37 9.18 -17.52 -19.73
CA LEU A 37 8.87 -18.06 -18.41
C LEU A 37 8.11 -19.37 -18.48
N LEU A 38 7.14 -19.50 -19.39
CA LEU A 38 6.39 -20.74 -19.61
C LEU A 38 7.24 -21.90 -20.13
N LYS A 39 8.38 -21.61 -20.75
CA LYS A 39 9.36 -22.65 -21.18
C LYS A 39 10.32 -23.05 -20.05
N GLN A 40 10.57 -22.16 -19.09
CA GLN A 40 11.55 -22.38 -18.03
C GLN A 40 10.92 -23.01 -16.77
N PHE A 41 9.62 -22.83 -16.57
CA PHE A 41 8.92 -23.22 -15.35
C PHE A 41 7.71 -24.08 -15.64
N ASP A 42 7.49 -25.12 -14.84
CA ASP A 42 6.32 -26.00 -14.94
C ASP A 42 5.01 -25.29 -14.60
N ARG A 43 5.07 -24.29 -13.74
CA ARG A 43 3.92 -23.49 -13.31
C ARG A 43 4.34 -22.05 -13.08
N VAL A 44 3.45 -21.14 -13.42
CA VAL A 44 3.60 -19.68 -13.18
C VAL A 44 2.43 -19.20 -12.36
N ILE A 45 2.71 -18.51 -11.26
CA ILE A 45 1.71 -17.90 -10.39
C ILE A 45 1.78 -16.38 -10.57
N LEU A 46 0.67 -15.75 -10.96
CA LEU A 46 0.56 -14.31 -11.09
C LEU A 46 0.13 -13.72 -9.73
N ALA A 47 1.04 -13.05 -9.06
CA ALA A 47 0.83 -12.40 -7.77
C ALA A 47 1.30 -10.93 -7.80
N CYS A 48 0.99 -10.23 -8.91
CA CYS A 48 1.54 -8.90 -9.22
C CYS A 48 0.74 -7.73 -8.58
N GLY A 49 -0.29 -8.02 -7.80
CA GLY A 49 -1.12 -6.98 -7.17
C GLY A 49 -1.92 -6.15 -8.18
N ALA A 50 -2.40 -4.99 -7.74
CA ALA A 50 -3.14 -4.04 -8.55
C ALA A 50 -2.60 -2.62 -8.34
N SER A 51 -2.10 -2.00 -9.38
CA SER A 51 -1.57 -0.63 -9.35
C SER A 51 -2.50 0.40 -10.00
N ASN A 52 -3.55 -0.05 -10.68
CA ASN A 52 -4.52 0.87 -11.31
C ASN A 52 -5.64 1.19 -10.30
N PRO A 53 -5.69 2.41 -9.75
CA PRO A 53 -6.65 2.76 -8.72
C PRO A 53 -8.05 2.93 -9.32
N ARG A 54 -9.08 2.60 -8.53
CA ARG A 54 -10.45 3.04 -8.81
C ARG A 54 -10.55 4.52 -8.49
N ASP A 55 -11.19 5.29 -9.36
CA ASP A 55 -11.37 6.72 -9.16
C ASP A 55 -12.84 7.11 -9.15
N ILE A 56 -13.14 8.22 -8.47
CA ILE A 56 -14.48 8.80 -8.38
C ILE A 56 -14.58 9.95 -9.37
N LYS A 57 -15.53 9.87 -10.30
CA LYS A 57 -15.80 10.95 -11.24
C LYS A 57 -16.78 11.94 -10.64
N VAL A 58 -16.26 12.92 -9.90
CA VAL A 58 -17.04 14.00 -9.27
C VAL A 58 -16.43 15.36 -9.58
N PRO A 59 -17.22 16.46 -9.56
CA PRO A 59 -16.67 17.79 -9.68
C PRO A 59 -15.62 18.07 -8.59
N GLY A 60 -14.52 18.70 -8.97
CA GLY A 60 -13.42 19.03 -8.04
C GLY A 60 -12.44 17.90 -7.78
N ARG A 61 -12.53 16.76 -8.50
CA ARG A 61 -11.59 15.62 -8.35
C ARG A 61 -10.12 16.02 -8.61
N ASP A 62 -9.90 17.05 -9.40
CA ASP A 62 -8.61 17.61 -9.78
C ASP A 62 -8.06 18.64 -8.77
N ALA A 63 -8.77 18.90 -7.68
CA ALA A 63 -8.34 19.82 -6.65
C ALA A 63 -7.05 19.31 -5.95
N LYS A 64 -6.21 20.28 -5.53
CA LYS A 64 -4.98 19.97 -4.78
C LYS A 64 -5.30 19.33 -3.43
N GLY A 65 -4.48 18.36 -3.04
CA GLY A 65 -4.61 17.66 -1.77
C GLY A 65 -5.48 16.41 -1.83
N ILE A 66 -5.91 16.01 -3.03
CA ILE A 66 -6.60 14.73 -3.26
C ILE A 66 -5.60 13.72 -3.79
N TYR A 67 -5.41 12.65 -3.02
CA TYR A 67 -4.45 11.58 -3.32
C TYR A 67 -5.16 10.24 -3.48
N PHE A 68 -4.64 9.40 -4.34
CA PHE A 68 -4.94 7.97 -4.23
C PHE A 68 -4.29 7.40 -2.97
N ALA A 69 -4.96 6.47 -2.31
CA ALA A 69 -4.50 5.89 -1.05
C ALA A 69 -3.08 5.29 -1.17
N VAL A 70 -2.82 4.55 -2.25
CA VAL A 70 -1.51 3.91 -2.49
C VAL A 70 -0.42 4.96 -2.70
N ASP A 71 -0.71 6.05 -3.40
CA ASP A 71 0.26 7.14 -3.60
C ASP A 71 0.57 7.86 -2.30
N PHE A 72 -0.45 8.14 -1.48
CA PHE A 72 -0.28 8.73 -0.15
C PHE A 72 0.57 7.85 0.76
N LEU A 73 0.22 6.57 0.88
CA LEU A 73 0.94 5.60 1.71
C LEU A 73 2.37 5.36 1.18
N GLY A 74 2.52 5.30 -0.15
CA GLY A 74 3.80 5.13 -0.82
C GLY A 74 4.76 6.29 -0.56
N GLN A 75 4.29 7.54 -0.67
CA GLN A 75 5.09 8.74 -0.35
C GLN A 75 5.58 8.72 1.09
N VAL A 76 4.69 8.40 2.05
CA VAL A 76 5.07 8.33 3.48
C VAL A 76 6.07 7.21 3.74
N THR A 77 5.82 6.02 3.20
CA THR A 77 6.71 4.86 3.37
C THR A 77 8.09 5.14 2.77
N LYS A 78 8.12 5.69 1.56
CA LYS A 78 9.37 6.02 0.87
C LYS A 78 10.17 7.08 1.64
N ALA A 79 9.54 8.16 2.08
CA ALA A 79 10.22 9.20 2.85
C ALA A 79 10.84 8.65 4.15
N LEU A 80 10.15 7.73 4.83
CA LEU A 80 10.65 7.09 6.03
C LEU A 80 11.84 6.17 5.74
N LEU A 81 11.73 5.28 4.74
CA LEU A 81 12.77 4.30 4.42
C LEU A 81 14.00 4.94 3.82
N ASP A 82 13.85 5.87 2.87
CA ASP A 82 14.97 6.56 2.20
C ASP A 82 15.78 7.45 3.17
N SER A 83 15.22 7.77 4.33
CA SER A 83 15.86 8.61 5.35
C SER A 83 16.19 7.90 6.65
N ASP A 84 16.08 6.59 6.69
CA ASP A 84 16.19 5.79 7.92
C ASP A 84 15.34 6.38 9.07
N PHE A 85 14.08 6.68 8.77
CA PHE A 85 13.10 7.29 9.66
C PHE A 85 13.43 8.71 10.16
N ALA A 86 14.46 9.36 9.60
CA ALA A 86 14.82 10.72 9.99
C ALA A 86 13.87 11.80 9.42
N LYS A 87 13.24 11.53 8.29
CA LYS A 87 12.32 12.47 7.62
C LYS A 87 10.90 11.93 7.62
N VAL A 88 10.00 12.67 8.24
CA VAL A 88 8.57 12.38 8.24
C VAL A 88 7.85 13.45 7.42
N PRO A 89 7.09 13.09 6.37
CA PRO A 89 6.42 14.06 5.50
C PRO A 89 5.15 14.60 6.19
N TYR A 90 5.31 15.33 7.28
CA TYR A 90 4.22 15.88 8.07
C TYR A 90 3.31 16.82 7.26
N GLU A 91 3.84 17.48 6.24
CA GLU A 91 3.12 18.42 5.38
C GLU A 91 1.92 17.78 4.67
N LEU A 92 1.90 16.48 4.52
CA LEU A 92 0.79 15.76 3.90
C LEU A 92 -0.50 15.83 4.75
N ALA A 93 -0.39 15.76 6.09
CA ALA A 93 -1.57 15.70 6.96
C ALA A 93 -1.52 16.60 8.20
N LYS A 94 -0.36 17.07 8.65
CA LYS A 94 -0.23 17.82 9.90
C LYS A 94 -1.14 19.04 9.95
N GLY A 95 -1.98 19.10 10.99
CA GLY A 95 -2.91 20.20 11.23
C GLY A 95 -4.10 20.27 10.26
N LYS A 96 -4.25 19.28 9.36
CA LYS A 96 -5.33 19.25 8.36
C LYS A 96 -6.50 18.39 8.83
N ASN A 97 -7.69 18.73 8.34
CA ASN A 97 -8.83 17.83 8.40
C ASN A 97 -8.76 16.90 7.20
N VAL A 98 -8.68 15.61 7.45
CA VAL A 98 -8.50 14.57 6.42
C VAL A 98 -9.78 13.80 6.23
N LEU A 99 -10.19 13.60 5.00
CA LEU A 99 -11.29 12.75 4.60
C LEU A 99 -10.73 11.54 3.86
N VAL A 100 -11.02 10.35 4.34
CA VAL A 100 -10.70 9.07 3.68
C VAL A 100 -11.98 8.50 3.10
N ILE A 101 -11.97 8.21 1.80
CA ILE A 101 -13.11 7.61 1.09
C ILE A 101 -12.80 6.15 0.83
N GLY A 102 -13.54 5.27 1.51
CA GLY A 102 -13.41 3.82 1.49
C GLY A 102 -13.04 3.24 2.86
N GLY A 103 -13.69 2.13 3.21
CA GLY A 103 -13.63 1.50 4.53
C GLY A 103 -12.77 0.23 4.61
N GLY A 104 -12.14 -0.19 3.52
CA GLY A 104 -11.28 -1.37 3.50
C GLY A 104 -9.93 -1.16 4.23
N ASP A 105 -9.10 -2.21 4.27
CA ASP A 105 -7.80 -2.19 4.96
C ASP A 105 -6.90 -1.05 4.52
N THR A 106 -6.86 -0.74 3.23
CA THR A 106 -6.09 0.40 2.70
C THR A 106 -6.61 1.74 3.24
N GLY A 107 -7.94 1.88 3.38
CA GLY A 107 -8.55 3.07 4.00
C GLY A 107 -8.16 3.20 5.46
N ASN A 108 -8.19 2.11 6.23
CA ASN A 108 -7.73 2.08 7.62
C ASN A 108 -6.25 2.44 7.76
N ASP A 109 -5.41 2.02 6.81
CA ASP A 109 -4.00 2.42 6.77
C ASP A 109 -3.85 3.92 6.53
N CYS A 110 -4.68 4.51 5.68
CA CYS A 110 -4.69 5.97 5.46
C CYS A 110 -5.11 6.71 6.72
N VAL A 111 -6.14 6.24 7.44
CA VAL A 111 -6.58 6.81 8.73
C VAL A 111 -5.42 6.79 9.72
N GLY A 112 -4.85 5.63 10.00
CA GLY A 112 -3.76 5.48 10.95
C GLY A 112 -2.52 6.30 10.57
N THR A 113 -2.21 6.37 9.28
CA THR A 113 -1.09 7.17 8.77
C THR A 113 -1.34 8.66 8.94
N SER A 114 -2.55 9.14 8.62
CA SER A 114 -2.92 10.55 8.79
C SER A 114 -2.84 10.98 10.25
N ILE A 115 -3.29 10.14 11.19
CA ILE A 115 -3.17 10.40 12.62
C ILE A 115 -1.69 10.52 13.03
N ARG A 116 -0.85 9.58 12.63
CA ARG A 116 0.60 9.61 12.92
C ARG A 116 1.30 10.82 12.31
N LEU A 117 0.84 11.32 11.18
CA LEU A 117 1.32 12.54 10.57
C LEU A 117 0.79 13.82 11.25
N GLY A 118 -0.04 13.71 12.28
CA GLY A 118 -0.54 14.84 13.05
C GLY A 118 -1.73 15.55 12.41
N ALA A 119 -2.61 14.83 11.76
CA ALA A 119 -3.88 15.39 11.27
C ALA A 119 -4.70 15.97 12.45
N LYS A 120 -5.39 17.09 12.20
CA LYS A 120 -6.30 17.71 13.17
C LYS A 120 -7.56 16.86 13.39
N SER A 121 -8.09 16.30 12.32
CA SER A 121 -9.19 15.34 12.36
C SER A 121 -9.08 14.38 11.18
N VAL A 122 -9.62 13.17 11.35
CA VAL A 122 -9.74 12.21 10.25
C VAL A 122 -11.17 11.68 10.25
N ILE A 123 -11.83 11.76 9.11
CA ILE A 123 -13.15 11.17 8.86
C ILE A 123 -12.99 10.11 7.79
N GLN A 124 -13.56 8.94 8.01
CA GLN A 124 -13.62 7.88 7.01
C GLN A 124 -15.07 7.67 6.56
N LEU A 125 -15.29 7.69 5.25
CA LEU A 125 -16.58 7.37 4.65
C LEU A 125 -16.56 5.94 4.13
N GLU A 126 -17.57 5.18 4.52
CA GLU A 126 -17.80 3.81 4.07
C GLU A 126 -19.22 3.71 3.55
N MET A 127 -19.40 3.06 2.39
CA MET A 127 -20.74 2.84 1.83
C MET A 127 -21.41 1.56 2.36
N MET A 128 -20.65 0.67 2.98
CA MET A 128 -21.19 -0.51 3.63
C MET A 128 -21.80 -0.16 5.00
N PRO A 129 -22.82 -0.86 5.45
CA PRO A 129 -23.37 -0.64 6.80
C PRO A 129 -22.30 -0.91 7.87
N LYS A 130 -22.50 -0.29 9.05
CA LYS A 130 -21.61 -0.51 10.20
C LYS A 130 -21.49 -2.02 10.47
N PRO A 131 -20.28 -2.58 10.55
CA PRO A 131 -20.09 -3.99 10.85
C PRO A 131 -20.67 -4.34 12.23
N PRO A 132 -21.12 -5.58 12.44
CA PRO A 132 -21.59 -6.05 13.74
C PRO A 132 -20.46 -5.95 14.77
N VAL A 133 -20.85 -5.80 16.05
CA VAL A 133 -19.89 -5.69 17.17
C VAL A 133 -19.11 -6.98 17.34
N GLU A 134 -19.74 -8.12 17.06
CA GLU A 134 -19.10 -9.43 17.10
C GLU A 134 -18.89 -9.95 15.67
N ARG A 135 -17.76 -10.60 15.46
CA ARG A 135 -17.45 -11.24 14.19
C ARG A 135 -18.38 -12.44 13.98
N THR A 136 -19.05 -12.49 12.83
CA THR A 136 -19.82 -13.69 12.47
C THR A 136 -18.89 -14.90 12.44
N PRO A 137 -19.30 -16.04 13.06
CA PRO A 137 -18.55 -17.28 12.91
C PRO A 137 -18.38 -17.64 11.44
N SER A 138 -17.17 -17.93 11.03
CA SER A 138 -16.85 -18.42 9.68
C SER A 138 -17.07 -19.93 9.57
#